data_1b67187586fabb38a7bc268ed080075d
#
_entry.id   1b67187586fabb38a7bc268ed080075d
#
_cell.length_a   1.000
_cell.length_b   1.000
_cell.length_c   1.000
_cell.angle_alpha   90.00
_cell.angle_beta   90.00
_cell.angle_gamma   90.00
#
_symmetry.space_group_name_H-M   'P 1'
#
loop_
_entity.id
_entity.type
_entity.pdbx_description
1 polymer ?
#
loop_
_entity_poly.entity_id
_entity_poly.type
_entity_poly.pdbx_seq_one_letter_code
_entity_poly.pdbx_strand_id
1 'polypeptide(L)'
;MAWLVTVAWHRFLDAARAEASRRGRELAVDAEPPAGPVPAEDDTLRLFFLCAHPTLPPASAVALTLRAVGGLTTQQIAAAYLIPESTMAQRISRAKRRIAGLPLDRPGDLATVLRVLYLVFNEGYGGDVDLAAEAIRLTRQLAALTTTTTTTTTTAPSRGQFQVRAADPEVAGLLALMLLHHARRASRTGPGGRLVPLAEQDRSRWETGLIAEGVRILQAALASDQLGEYQAQAAIAALHADAPSTAETDWVQIVEWYDELLRLTGSPVVRLNRAVAVGEADGPRAGLAALADLHPDLPRYAAVTAYLHERAGDLARAAELYADASRTAVSVPERDHLIREAARVRQQLRR
;
A
#
# COMPACT_ATOMS: atom_id res chain seq x y z
N MET A 1 17.53 -35.72 -31.12
CA MET A 1 16.41 -35.54 -32.09
C MET A 1 15.06 -35.75 -31.42
N ALA A 2 14.84 -36.79 -30.60
CA ALA A 2 13.54 -37.07 -29.97
C ALA A 2 12.98 -35.91 -29.10
N TRP A 3 13.81 -35.20 -28.33
CA TRP A 3 13.39 -34.08 -27.46
C TRP A 3 12.80 -32.91 -28.24
N LEU A 4 13.40 -32.53 -29.35
CA LEU A 4 12.91 -31.43 -30.21
C LEU A 4 11.53 -31.73 -30.80
N VAL A 5 11.29 -32.97 -31.19
CA VAL A 5 9.98 -33.45 -31.71
C VAL A 5 8.93 -33.40 -30.61
N THR A 6 9.28 -33.78 -29.39
CA THR A 6 8.36 -33.73 -28.23
C THR A 6 7.99 -32.27 -27.87
N VAL A 7 8.95 -31.36 -27.84
CA VAL A 7 8.70 -29.94 -27.57
C VAL A 7 7.87 -29.29 -28.69
N ALA A 8 8.16 -29.60 -29.95
CA ALA A 8 7.37 -29.11 -31.07
C ALA A 8 5.93 -29.64 -31.04
N TRP A 9 5.75 -30.91 -30.67
CA TRP A 9 4.43 -31.54 -30.53
C TRP A 9 3.61 -30.91 -29.38
N HIS A 10 4.23 -30.64 -28.21
CA HIS A 10 3.54 -29.96 -27.13
C HIS A 10 3.14 -28.53 -27.51
N ARG A 11 4.03 -27.75 -28.17
CA ARG A 11 3.68 -26.43 -28.68
C ARG A 11 2.55 -26.44 -29.70
N PHE A 12 2.53 -27.44 -30.59
CA PHE A 12 1.44 -27.63 -31.54
C PHE A 12 0.11 -27.96 -30.84
N LEU A 13 0.12 -28.84 -29.86
CA LEU A 13 -1.08 -29.18 -29.08
C LEU A 13 -1.60 -27.97 -28.26
N ASP A 14 -0.71 -27.18 -27.71
CA ASP A 14 -1.09 -25.96 -26.95
C ASP A 14 -1.67 -24.90 -27.89
N ALA A 15 -1.09 -24.70 -29.07
CA ALA A 15 -1.62 -23.83 -30.12
C ALA A 15 -2.98 -24.30 -30.64
N ALA A 16 -3.14 -25.59 -30.88
CA ALA A 16 -4.42 -26.19 -31.32
C ALA A 16 -5.52 -26.08 -30.26
N ARG A 17 -5.17 -26.25 -28.96
CA ARG A 17 -6.11 -26.06 -27.85
C ARG A 17 -6.49 -24.55 -27.67
N ALA A 18 -5.54 -23.66 -27.83
CA ALA A 18 -5.81 -22.22 -27.79
C ALA A 18 -6.74 -21.78 -28.91
N GLU A 19 -6.52 -22.32 -30.13
CA GLU A 19 -7.35 -22.05 -31.30
C GLU A 19 -8.76 -22.64 -31.16
N ALA A 20 -8.89 -23.87 -30.66
CA ALA A 20 -10.18 -24.50 -30.38
C ALA A 20 -10.96 -23.70 -29.30
N SER A 21 -10.28 -23.24 -28.27
CA SER A 21 -10.86 -22.38 -27.24
C SER A 21 -11.29 -21.00 -27.77
N ARG A 22 -10.55 -20.44 -28.74
CA ARG A 22 -10.89 -19.19 -29.41
C ARG A 22 -12.14 -19.36 -30.27
N ARG A 23 -12.17 -20.40 -31.13
CA ARG A 23 -13.34 -20.72 -31.96
C ARG A 23 -14.59 -21.05 -31.15
N GLY A 24 -14.43 -21.76 -30.03
CA GLY A 24 -15.55 -22.03 -29.11
C GLY A 24 -16.17 -20.78 -28.51
N ARG A 25 -15.32 -19.79 -28.23
CA ARG A 25 -15.77 -18.46 -27.70
C ARG A 25 -16.41 -17.61 -28.81
N GLU A 26 -15.84 -17.61 -30.00
CA GLU A 26 -16.38 -16.92 -31.18
C GLU A 26 -17.77 -17.46 -31.53
N LEU A 27 -17.94 -18.81 -31.57
CA LEU A 27 -19.23 -19.46 -31.82
C LEU A 27 -20.24 -19.21 -30.70
N ALA A 28 -19.81 -19.07 -29.44
CA ALA A 28 -20.69 -18.77 -28.32
C ALA A 28 -21.20 -17.32 -28.38
N VAL A 29 -20.36 -16.39 -28.84
CA VAL A 29 -20.74 -14.98 -29.05
C VAL A 29 -21.74 -14.83 -30.20
N ASP A 30 -21.58 -15.59 -31.29
CA ASP A 30 -22.51 -15.59 -32.44
C ASP A 30 -23.86 -16.27 -32.14
N ALA A 31 -23.91 -17.16 -31.11
CA ALA A 31 -25.12 -17.85 -30.71
C ALA A 31 -25.94 -17.13 -29.63
N GLU A 32 -25.39 -16.05 -29.05
CA GLU A 32 -26.11 -15.24 -28.05
C GLU A 32 -27.10 -14.31 -28.77
N PRO A 33 -28.39 -14.32 -28.41
CA PRO A 33 -29.33 -13.34 -28.96
C PRO A 33 -28.85 -11.93 -28.58
N PRO A 34 -29.05 -10.92 -29.46
CA PRO A 34 -28.60 -9.57 -29.17
C PRO A 34 -29.14 -9.15 -27.80
N ALA A 35 -28.25 -8.91 -26.88
CA ALA A 35 -28.58 -8.45 -25.55
C ALA A 35 -29.42 -7.19 -25.71
N GLY A 36 -30.67 -7.22 -25.25
CA GLY A 36 -31.47 -6.02 -25.10
C GLY A 36 -30.68 -5.00 -24.26
N PRO A 37 -31.04 -3.72 -24.24
CA PRO A 37 -30.32 -2.72 -23.46
C PRO A 37 -30.30 -3.16 -21.99
N VAL A 38 -29.23 -3.83 -21.63
CA VAL A 38 -28.91 -4.11 -20.23
C VAL A 38 -28.57 -2.75 -19.64
N PRO A 39 -29.22 -2.31 -18.55
CA PRO A 39 -28.74 -1.16 -17.80
C PRO A 39 -27.27 -1.42 -17.55
N ALA A 40 -26.40 -0.54 -17.99
CA ALA A 40 -24.97 -0.64 -17.72
C ALA A 40 -24.78 -0.43 -16.21
N GLU A 41 -24.98 -1.48 -15.42
CA GLU A 41 -24.51 -1.50 -14.05
C GLU A 41 -22.98 -1.44 -14.11
N ASP A 42 -22.41 -0.43 -13.47
CA ASP A 42 -20.96 -0.33 -13.36
C ASP A 42 -20.45 -1.45 -12.42
N ASP A 43 -20.11 -2.59 -13.01
CA ASP A 43 -19.60 -3.75 -12.29
C ASP A 43 -18.18 -3.52 -11.72
N THR A 44 -17.59 -2.34 -11.89
CA THR A 44 -16.22 -2.04 -11.46
C THR A 44 -16.06 -2.21 -9.96
N LEU A 45 -17.01 -1.74 -9.15
CA LEU A 45 -16.98 -1.92 -7.70
C LEU A 45 -17.00 -3.41 -7.33
N ARG A 46 -17.83 -4.18 -8.01
CA ARG A 46 -17.89 -5.64 -7.83
C ARG A 46 -16.58 -6.33 -8.18
N LEU A 47 -15.89 -5.87 -9.23
CA LEU A 47 -14.55 -6.35 -9.60
C LEU A 47 -13.52 -6.07 -8.52
N PHE A 48 -13.55 -4.92 -7.85
CA PHE A 48 -12.68 -4.64 -6.69
C PHE A 48 -12.87 -5.70 -5.60
N PHE A 49 -14.10 -5.95 -5.19
CA PHE A 49 -14.40 -6.92 -4.14
C PHE A 49 -14.03 -8.36 -4.52
N LEU A 50 -14.24 -8.76 -5.77
CA LEU A 50 -13.85 -10.09 -6.27
C LEU A 50 -12.33 -10.24 -6.32
N CYS A 51 -11.60 -9.24 -6.81
CA CYS A 51 -10.15 -9.27 -6.92
C CYS A 51 -9.45 -9.22 -5.57
N ALA A 52 -10.06 -8.58 -4.57
CA ALA A 52 -9.55 -8.48 -3.20
C ALA A 52 -10.24 -9.46 -2.23
N HIS A 53 -10.78 -10.57 -2.73
CA HIS A 53 -11.50 -11.52 -1.88
C HIS A 53 -10.60 -12.11 -0.79
N PRO A 54 -11.07 -12.21 0.49
CA PRO A 54 -10.26 -12.68 1.63
C PRO A 54 -9.67 -14.08 1.48
N THR A 55 -10.24 -14.92 0.62
CA THR A 55 -9.69 -16.26 0.33
C THR A 55 -8.42 -16.22 -0.51
N LEU A 56 -8.09 -15.08 -1.13
CA LEU A 56 -6.88 -14.93 -1.91
C LEU A 56 -5.71 -14.56 -1.00
N PRO A 57 -4.51 -15.16 -1.21
CA PRO A 57 -3.30 -14.63 -0.62
C PRO A 57 -3.07 -13.17 -1.07
N PRO A 58 -2.54 -12.27 -0.20
CA PRO A 58 -2.38 -10.85 -0.51
C PRO A 58 -1.69 -10.57 -1.85
N ALA A 59 -0.56 -11.23 -2.12
CA ALA A 59 0.16 -11.09 -3.39
C ALA A 59 -0.64 -11.53 -4.63
N SER A 60 -1.60 -12.44 -4.47
CA SER A 60 -2.50 -12.88 -5.55
C SER A 60 -3.65 -11.90 -5.75
N ALA A 61 -4.20 -11.35 -4.66
CA ALA A 61 -5.21 -10.31 -4.70
C ALA A 61 -4.67 -9.05 -5.38
N VAL A 62 -3.48 -8.59 -4.98
CA VAL A 62 -2.77 -7.46 -5.61
C VAL A 62 -2.60 -7.68 -7.12
N ALA A 63 -2.00 -8.82 -7.51
CA ALA A 63 -1.76 -9.12 -8.94
C ALA A 63 -3.07 -9.18 -9.75
N LEU A 64 -4.13 -9.72 -9.17
CA LEU A 64 -5.42 -9.82 -9.82
C LEU A 64 -6.11 -8.45 -9.94
N THR A 65 -6.05 -7.62 -8.91
CA THR A 65 -6.60 -6.25 -8.92
C THR A 65 -5.91 -5.40 -9.98
N LEU A 66 -4.58 -5.41 -10.02
CA LEU A 66 -3.83 -4.69 -11.06
C LEU A 66 -4.17 -5.17 -12.47
N ARG A 67 -4.38 -6.47 -12.66
CA ARG A 67 -4.71 -7.04 -13.97
C ARG A 67 -6.16 -6.75 -14.41
N ALA A 68 -7.13 -6.91 -13.50
CA ALA A 68 -8.56 -6.87 -13.83
C ALA A 68 -9.15 -5.47 -13.71
N VAL A 69 -8.74 -4.70 -12.70
CA VAL A 69 -9.25 -3.35 -12.44
C VAL A 69 -8.28 -2.28 -12.95
N GLY A 70 -6.97 -2.46 -12.71
CA GLY A 70 -5.93 -1.55 -13.19
C GLY A 70 -5.67 -1.61 -14.68
N GLY A 71 -6.06 -2.70 -15.37
CA GLY A 71 -5.85 -2.88 -16.80
C GLY A 71 -4.39 -3.18 -17.20
N LEU A 72 -3.48 -3.34 -16.23
CA LEU A 72 -2.06 -3.61 -16.49
C LEU A 72 -1.88 -4.99 -17.15
N THR A 73 -0.90 -5.10 -18.05
CA THR A 73 -0.52 -6.39 -18.63
C THR A 73 0.22 -7.27 -17.62
N THR A 74 0.22 -8.58 -17.84
CA THR A 74 0.98 -9.51 -16.99
C THR A 74 2.46 -9.18 -16.98
N GLN A 75 3.01 -8.76 -18.11
CA GLN A 75 4.40 -8.33 -18.27
C GLN A 75 4.71 -7.10 -17.42
N GLN A 76 3.85 -6.06 -17.46
CA GLN A 76 4.01 -4.84 -16.65
C GLN A 76 3.98 -5.15 -15.14
N ILE A 77 3.04 -6.00 -14.71
CA ILE A 77 2.95 -6.42 -13.30
C ILE A 77 4.18 -7.22 -12.90
N ALA A 78 4.63 -8.16 -13.75
CA ALA A 78 5.83 -8.97 -13.48
C ALA A 78 7.09 -8.12 -13.36
N ALA A 79 7.26 -7.14 -14.26
CA ALA A 79 8.38 -6.19 -14.23
C ALA A 79 8.37 -5.34 -12.94
N ALA A 80 7.21 -4.83 -12.53
CA ALA A 80 7.07 -4.04 -11.31
C ALA A 80 7.41 -4.84 -10.03
N TYR A 81 7.15 -6.15 -10.04
CA TYR A 81 7.46 -7.04 -8.91
C TYR A 81 8.81 -7.76 -9.05
N LEU A 82 9.59 -7.45 -10.09
CA LEU A 82 10.89 -8.06 -10.38
C LEU A 82 10.86 -9.60 -10.36
N ILE A 83 9.80 -10.18 -10.91
CA ILE A 83 9.64 -11.64 -11.05
C ILE A 83 9.42 -12.04 -12.51
N PRO A 84 9.71 -13.29 -12.91
CA PRO A 84 9.45 -13.78 -14.26
C PRO A 84 7.97 -13.66 -14.63
N GLU A 85 7.69 -13.26 -15.89
CA GLU A 85 6.31 -13.14 -16.39
C GLU A 85 5.52 -14.44 -16.26
N SER A 86 6.15 -15.59 -16.51
CA SER A 86 5.55 -16.90 -16.34
C SER A 86 5.06 -17.16 -14.91
N THR A 87 5.83 -16.70 -13.91
CA THR A 87 5.46 -16.80 -12.48
C THR A 87 4.26 -15.92 -12.17
N MET A 88 4.24 -14.69 -12.70
CA MET A 88 3.11 -13.78 -12.53
C MET A 88 1.86 -14.30 -13.24
N ALA A 89 1.99 -14.81 -14.46
CA ALA A 89 0.89 -15.44 -15.20
C ALA A 89 0.26 -16.61 -14.44
N GLN A 90 1.07 -17.50 -13.85
CA GLN A 90 0.61 -18.59 -13.01
C GLN A 90 -0.12 -18.09 -11.75
N ARG A 91 0.41 -17.04 -11.08
CA ARG A 91 -0.21 -16.42 -9.90
C ARG A 91 -1.59 -15.88 -10.23
N ILE A 92 -1.72 -15.09 -11.30
CA ILE A 92 -2.99 -14.54 -11.78
C ILE A 92 -3.97 -15.66 -12.18
N SER A 93 -3.51 -16.68 -12.91
CA SER A 93 -4.33 -17.82 -13.32
C SER A 93 -4.87 -18.61 -12.12
N ARG A 94 -4.05 -18.86 -11.10
CA ARG A 94 -4.49 -19.51 -9.85
C ARG A 94 -5.50 -18.65 -9.08
N ALA A 95 -5.27 -17.34 -9.00
CA ALA A 95 -6.19 -16.40 -8.37
C ALA A 95 -7.55 -16.43 -9.07
N LYS A 96 -7.59 -16.30 -10.41
CA LYS A 96 -8.82 -16.39 -11.21
C LYS A 96 -9.58 -17.70 -10.98
N ARG A 97 -8.89 -18.84 -10.99
CA ARG A 97 -9.52 -20.14 -10.73
C ARG A 97 -10.11 -20.23 -9.33
N ARG A 98 -9.45 -19.63 -8.35
CA ARG A 98 -9.91 -19.66 -6.96
C ARG A 98 -11.18 -18.85 -6.77
N ILE A 99 -11.33 -17.72 -7.44
CA ILE A 99 -12.54 -16.88 -7.34
C ILE A 99 -13.66 -17.33 -8.28
N ALA A 100 -13.34 -18.01 -9.39
CA ALA A 100 -14.34 -18.47 -10.37
C ALA A 100 -15.41 -19.42 -9.79
N GLY A 101 -15.10 -20.11 -8.70
CA GLY A 101 -16.03 -20.99 -7.99
C GLY A 101 -16.74 -20.35 -6.81
N LEU A 102 -16.49 -19.06 -6.55
CA LEU A 102 -17.13 -18.38 -5.43
C LEU A 102 -18.49 -17.82 -5.84
N PRO A 103 -19.48 -17.92 -4.94
CA PRO A 103 -20.76 -17.26 -5.16
C PRO A 103 -20.57 -15.75 -5.28
N LEU A 104 -21.08 -15.15 -6.34
CA LEU A 104 -20.97 -13.70 -6.59
C LEU A 104 -21.81 -12.86 -5.61
N ASP A 105 -22.59 -13.50 -4.77
CA ASP A 105 -23.42 -12.90 -3.71
C ASP A 105 -22.66 -12.71 -2.38
N ARG A 106 -21.43 -13.20 -2.29
CA ARG A 106 -20.54 -12.99 -1.13
C ARG A 106 -19.28 -12.22 -1.55
N PRO A 107 -19.39 -10.90 -1.66
CA PRO A 107 -18.22 -10.08 -1.98
C PRO A 107 -17.18 -10.13 -0.85
N GLY A 108 -15.94 -9.79 -1.19
CA GLY A 108 -14.95 -9.40 -0.21
C GLY A 108 -15.41 -8.17 0.59
N ASP A 109 -14.76 -7.92 1.70
CA ASP A 109 -15.02 -6.71 2.48
C ASP A 109 -14.19 -5.52 1.99
N LEU A 110 -14.66 -4.30 2.24
CA LEU A 110 -14.00 -3.07 1.84
C LEU A 110 -12.61 -2.94 2.48
N ALA A 111 -12.44 -3.39 3.73
CA ALA A 111 -11.15 -3.33 4.42
C ALA A 111 -10.09 -4.13 3.67
N THR A 112 -10.45 -5.30 3.10
CA THR A 112 -9.54 -6.08 2.26
C THR A 112 -9.19 -5.36 0.96
N VAL A 113 -10.15 -4.68 0.32
CA VAL A 113 -9.89 -3.86 -0.89
C VAL A 113 -8.90 -2.74 -0.56
N LEU A 114 -9.13 -1.99 0.51
CA LEU A 114 -8.27 -0.89 0.94
C LEU A 114 -6.85 -1.40 1.25
N ARG A 115 -6.73 -2.54 1.93
CA ARG A 115 -5.44 -3.17 2.20
C ARG A 115 -4.70 -3.55 0.92
N VAL A 116 -5.40 -4.09 -0.08
CA VAL A 116 -4.81 -4.43 -1.38
C VAL A 116 -4.31 -3.17 -2.10
N LEU A 117 -5.10 -2.10 -2.13
CA LEU A 117 -4.70 -0.82 -2.74
C LEU A 117 -3.50 -0.21 -2.02
N TYR A 118 -3.47 -0.28 -0.69
CA TYR A 118 -2.33 0.17 0.11
C TYR A 118 -1.06 -0.64 -0.17
N LEU A 119 -1.17 -1.96 -0.35
CA LEU A 119 -0.04 -2.81 -0.76
C LEU A 119 0.48 -2.44 -2.15
N VAL A 120 -0.42 -2.19 -3.13
CA VAL A 120 -0.04 -1.71 -4.47
C VAL A 120 0.74 -0.40 -4.36
N PHE A 121 0.26 0.54 -3.56
CA PHE A 121 0.90 1.83 -3.34
C PHE A 121 2.32 1.69 -2.78
N ASN A 122 2.51 0.83 -1.78
CA ASN A 122 3.81 0.64 -1.12
C ASN A 122 4.86 -0.06 -2.00
N GLU A 123 4.43 -0.90 -2.97
CA GLU A 123 5.33 -1.53 -3.95
C GLU A 123 5.79 -0.56 -5.06
N GLY A 124 5.23 0.63 -5.12
CA GLY A 124 5.14 1.53 -6.26
C GLY A 124 6.39 2.24 -6.75
N TYR A 125 7.61 1.84 -6.38
CA TYR A 125 8.80 2.64 -6.70
C TYR A 125 9.89 1.92 -7.51
N GLY A 126 9.60 0.79 -8.17
CA GLY A 126 10.63 -0.01 -8.82
C GLY A 126 10.25 -0.60 -10.18
N GLY A 127 10.08 0.23 -11.24
CA GLY A 127 9.82 -0.29 -12.58
C GLY A 127 9.32 0.77 -13.56
N ASP A 128 9.07 0.38 -14.81
CA ASP A 128 8.52 1.25 -15.88
C ASP A 128 7.06 1.70 -15.58
N VAL A 129 6.40 1.08 -14.62
CA VAL A 129 5.03 1.40 -14.19
C VAL A 129 5.06 2.02 -12.81
N ASP A 130 4.54 3.24 -12.68
CA ASP A 130 4.34 3.91 -11.40
C ASP A 130 3.12 3.30 -10.68
N LEU A 131 3.35 2.23 -9.92
CA LEU A 131 2.30 1.55 -9.15
C LEU A 131 1.68 2.47 -8.08
N ALA A 132 2.42 3.45 -7.57
CA ALA A 132 1.89 4.39 -6.60
C ALA A 132 0.85 5.33 -7.25
N ALA A 133 1.15 5.85 -8.45
CA ALA A 133 0.19 6.63 -9.22
C ALA A 133 -1.04 5.80 -9.62
N GLU A 134 -0.83 4.52 -9.98
CA GLU A 134 -1.93 3.61 -10.30
C GLU A 134 -2.81 3.31 -9.09
N ALA A 135 -2.23 3.08 -7.91
CA ALA A 135 -2.99 2.90 -6.68
C ALA A 135 -3.84 4.13 -6.32
N ILE A 136 -3.29 5.34 -6.49
CA ILE A 136 -4.04 6.60 -6.31
C ILE A 136 -5.19 6.67 -7.30
N ARG A 137 -4.96 6.36 -8.59
CA ARG A 137 -6.01 6.35 -9.62
C ARG A 137 -7.14 5.39 -9.26
N LEU A 138 -6.80 4.15 -8.87
CA LEU A 138 -7.77 3.13 -8.46
C LEU A 138 -8.53 3.52 -7.20
N THR A 139 -7.86 4.14 -6.22
CA THR A 139 -8.51 4.60 -4.99
C THR A 139 -9.45 5.77 -5.26
N ARG A 140 -9.09 6.69 -6.17
CA ARG A 140 -10.02 7.75 -6.64
C ARG A 140 -11.25 7.17 -7.32
N GLN A 141 -11.06 6.15 -8.17
CA GLN A 141 -12.18 5.45 -8.82
C GLN A 141 -13.09 4.79 -7.78
N LEU A 142 -12.52 4.09 -6.79
CA LEU A 142 -13.28 3.48 -5.70
C LEU A 142 -14.08 4.54 -4.92
N ALA A 143 -13.45 5.67 -4.58
CA ALA A 143 -14.12 6.77 -3.87
C ALA A 143 -15.32 7.33 -4.67
N ALA A 144 -15.15 7.51 -5.98
CA ALA A 144 -16.24 7.99 -6.85
C ALA A 144 -17.41 7.00 -6.90
N LEU A 145 -17.14 5.70 -7.03
CA LEU A 145 -18.15 4.64 -7.06
C LEU A 145 -18.94 4.54 -5.75
N THR A 146 -18.25 4.68 -4.60
CA THR A 146 -18.89 4.65 -3.28
C THR A 146 -19.78 5.87 -3.05
N THR A 147 -19.44 7.02 -3.62
CA THR A 147 -20.26 8.25 -3.53
C THR A 147 -21.53 8.15 -4.38
N THR A 148 -21.46 7.58 -5.57
CA THR A 148 -22.58 7.51 -6.53
C THR A 148 -23.69 6.55 -6.06
N THR A 149 -23.33 5.45 -5.39
CA THR A 149 -24.29 4.43 -4.93
C THR A 149 -25.26 4.96 -3.87
N THR A 150 -24.93 6.05 -3.18
CA THR A 150 -25.81 6.68 -2.16
C THR A 150 -26.99 7.43 -2.74
N THR A 151 -26.89 7.92 -3.96
CA THR A 151 -27.90 8.80 -4.56
C THR A 151 -29.10 8.02 -5.13
N THR A 152 -29.00 6.68 -5.27
CA THR A 152 -29.98 5.89 -6.03
C THR A 152 -30.87 4.96 -5.17
N THR A 153 -30.70 4.87 -3.84
CA THR A 153 -31.39 3.85 -3.05
C THR A 153 -32.46 4.43 -2.11
N THR A 154 -33.63 4.78 -2.69
CA THR A 154 -34.90 4.97 -1.92
C THR A 154 -35.81 3.73 -2.04
N THR A 155 -35.36 2.63 -2.64
CA THR A 155 -36.17 1.41 -2.83
C THR A 155 -35.55 0.23 -2.07
N ALA A 156 -36.37 -0.61 -1.43
CA ALA A 156 -35.96 -1.73 -0.60
C ALA A 156 -34.92 -2.65 -1.27
N PRO A 157 -33.94 -3.21 -0.52
CA PRO A 157 -32.84 -3.96 -1.09
C PRO A 157 -33.32 -5.28 -1.70
N SER A 158 -33.09 -5.43 -3.00
CA SER A 158 -33.19 -6.71 -3.68
C SER A 158 -32.01 -7.61 -3.28
N ARG A 159 -32.23 -8.92 -3.17
CA ARG A 159 -31.19 -9.88 -2.82
C ARG A 159 -29.97 -9.72 -3.75
N GLY A 160 -28.81 -9.42 -3.19
CA GLY A 160 -27.54 -9.27 -3.92
C GLY A 160 -27.00 -7.85 -4.08
N GLN A 161 -27.65 -6.80 -3.54
CA GLN A 161 -27.15 -5.44 -3.58
C GLN A 161 -26.06 -5.22 -2.52
N PHE A 162 -24.89 -4.77 -3.00
CA PHE A 162 -23.80 -4.33 -2.14
C PHE A 162 -24.18 -3.01 -1.48
N GLN A 163 -24.38 -2.99 -0.18
CA GLN A 163 -24.46 -1.73 0.56
C GLN A 163 -23.04 -1.25 0.83
N VAL A 164 -22.47 -0.48 -0.10
CA VAL A 164 -21.38 0.42 0.26
C VAL A 164 -22.05 1.71 0.73
N ARG A 165 -21.79 2.07 1.99
CA ARG A 165 -22.28 3.34 2.55
C ARG A 165 -21.72 4.50 1.72
N ALA A 166 -22.49 5.57 1.62
CA ALA A 166 -22.05 6.83 1.06
C ALA A 166 -20.65 7.21 1.52
N ALA A 167 -19.75 7.45 0.56
CA ALA A 167 -18.40 7.91 0.79
C ALA A 167 -17.79 7.35 2.09
N ASP A 168 -17.43 6.05 2.07
CA ASP A 168 -16.80 5.43 3.25
C ASP A 168 -15.57 6.26 3.65
N PRO A 169 -15.54 6.83 4.87
CA PRO A 169 -14.45 7.73 5.28
C PRO A 169 -13.07 7.10 5.23
N GLU A 170 -12.98 5.77 5.31
CA GLU A 170 -11.70 5.06 5.20
C GLU A 170 -11.18 4.99 3.76
N VAL A 171 -12.05 4.98 2.74
CA VAL A 171 -11.62 5.14 1.34
C VAL A 171 -11.00 6.52 1.14
N ALA A 172 -11.63 7.55 1.68
CA ALA A 172 -11.12 8.92 1.65
C ALA A 172 -9.83 9.07 2.47
N GLY A 173 -9.76 8.42 3.64
CA GLY A 173 -8.56 8.33 4.48
C GLY A 173 -7.38 7.72 3.75
N LEU A 174 -7.59 6.58 3.08
CA LEU A 174 -6.56 5.93 2.28
C LEU A 174 -6.09 6.80 1.11
N LEU A 175 -7.03 7.46 0.40
CA LEU A 175 -6.67 8.36 -0.69
C LEU A 175 -5.83 9.54 -0.18
N ALA A 176 -6.24 10.16 0.91
CA ALA A 176 -5.49 11.25 1.55
C ALA A 176 -4.08 10.81 1.95
N LEU A 177 -3.94 9.65 2.59
CA LEU A 177 -2.66 9.06 2.97
C LEU A 177 -1.74 8.88 1.76
N MET A 178 -2.26 8.29 0.68
CA MET A 178 -1.50 8.08 -0.55
C MET A 178 -1.04 9.40 -1.17
N LEU A 179 -1.91 10.41 -1.25
CA LEU A 179 -1.58 11.73 -1.80
C LEU A 179 -0.47 12.42 -1.00
N LEU A 180 -0.59 12.45 0.34
CA LEU A 180 0.40 13.03 1.24
C LEU A 180 1.76 12.34 1.14
N HIS A 181 1.78 11.01 1.03
CA HIS A 181 3.02 10.28 0.81
C HIS A 181 3.59 10.45 -0.59
N HIS A 182 2.75 10.49 -1.61
CA HIS A 182 3.17 10.66 -3.01
C HIS A 182 3.73 12.05 -3.28
N ALA A 183 3.19 13.07 -2.63
CA ALA A 183 3.67 14.45 -2.72
C ALA A 183 5.18 14.60 -2.42
N ARG A 184 5.74 13.71 -1.59
CA ARG A 184 7.15 13.74 -1.18
C ARG A 184 8.06 12.84 -2.02
N ARG A 185 7.54 12.14 -3.04
CA ARG A 185 8.29 11.11 -3.80
C ARG A 185 9.63 11.62 -4.34
N ALA A 186 9.65 12.83 -4.89
CA ALA A 186 10.83 13.43 -5.51
C ALA A 186 11.99 13.72 -4.52
N SER A 187 11.70 13.79 -3.21
CA SER A 187 12.68 14.04 -2.16
C SER A 187 13.06 12.81 -1.33
N ARG A 188 12.37 11.67 -1.52
CA ARG A 188 12.63 10.43 -0.74
C ARG A 188 13.89 9.70 -1.19
N THR A 189 14.33 9.98 -2.42
CA THR A 189 15.47 9.30 -3.02
C THR A 189 16.48 10.32 -3.52
N GLY A 190 17.71 10.22 -3.05
CA GLY A 190 18.85 11.02 -3.47
C GLY A 190 19.65 10.35 -4.61
N PRO A 191 20.76 10.97 -5.02
CA PRO A 191 21.65 10.42 -6.06
C PRO A 191 22.05 8.98 -5.78
N GLY A 192 22.08 8.15 -6.81
CA GLY A 192 22.41 6.71 -6.69
C GLY A 192 21.36 5.86 -5.98
N GLY A 193 20.11 6.32 -5.86
CA GLY A 193 19.06 5.56 -5.18
C GLY A 193 19.13 5.61 -3.64
N ARG A 194 19.90 6.55 -3.09
CA ARG A 194 20.07 6.72 -1.64
C ARG A 194 18.73 7.06 -0.96
N LEU A 195 18.37 6.33 0.08
CA LEU A 195 17.26 6.71 0.96
C LEU A 195 17.58 8.04 1.66
N VAL A 196 16.62 8.99 1.58
CA VAL A 196 16.69 10.29 2.27
C VAL A 196 15.67 10.28 3.41
N PRO A 197 16.09 10.30 4.69
CA PRO A 197 15.20 10.42 5.84
C PRO A 197 14.32 11.67 5.76
N LEU A 198 13.15 11.62 6.38
CA LEU A 198 12.19 12.74 6.35
C LEU A 198 12.79 14.05 6.81
N ALA A 199 13.64 14.00 7.82
CA ALA A 199 14.34 15.18 8.37
C ALA A 199 15.31 15.85 7.38
N GLU A 200 15.83 15.08 6.41
CA GLU A 200 16.78 15.54 5.39
C GLU A 200 16.09 15.86 4.05
N GLN A 201 14.79 15.62 3.92
CA GLN A 201 14.06 15.85 2.68
C GLN A 201 13.92 17.35 2.41
N ASP A 202 14.23 17.73 1.17
CA ASP A 202 13.98 19.10 0.68
C ASP A 202 12.47 19.30 0.46
N ARG A 203 11.83 20.01 1.38
CA ARG A 203 10.40 20.29 1.37
C ARG A 203 9.98 21.20 0.22
N SER A 204 10.88 22.00 -0.36
CA SER A 204 10.59 22.83 -1.53
C SER A 204 10.25 22.00 -2.79
N ARG A 205 10.66 20.73 -2.79
CA ARG A 205 10.38 19.77 -3.86
C ARG A 205 9.10 18.99 -3.66
N TRP A 206 8.38 19.22 -2.56
CA TRP A 206 7.12 18.55 -2.31
C TRP A 206 6.00 19.13 -3.16
N GLU A 207 5.14 18.27 -3.68
CA GLU A 207 4.01 18.67 -4.53
C GLU A 207 2.88 19.26 -3.67
N THR A 208 2.91 20.59 -3.47
CA THR A 208 1.95 21.30 -2.60
C THR A 208 0.49 21.12 -3.01
N GLY A 209 0.22 20.95 -4.32
CA GLY A 209 -1.13 20.66 -4.81
C GLY A 209 -1.67 19.33 -4.30
N LEU A 210 -0.84 18.27 -4.26
CA LEU A 210 -1.23 16.97 -3.72
C LEU A 210 -1.39 17.01 -2.20
N ILE A 211 -0.58 17.81 -1.50
CA ILE A 211 -0.72 18.03 -0.05
C ILE A 211 -2.07 18.69 0.23
N ALA A 212 -2.37 19.80 -0.45
CA ALA A 212 -3.63 20.52 -0.27
C ALA A 212 -4.86 19.64 -0.60
N GLU A 213 -4.80 18.83 -1.67
CA GLU A 213 -5.85 17.87 -2.01
C GLU A 213 -6.01 16.83 -0.89
N GLY A 214 -4.92 16.22 -0.43
CA GLY A 214 -4.93 15.20 0.62
C GLY A 214 -5.50 15.72 1.94
N VAL A 215 -5.06 16.93 2.37
CA VAL A 215 -5.57 17.57 3.59
C VAL A 215 -7.07 17.86 3.49
N ARG A 216 -7.54 18.40 2.37
CA ARG A 216 -8.96 18.69 2.16
C ARG A 216 -9.81 17.42 2.21
N ILE A 217 -9.36 16.32 1.58
CA ILE A 217 -10.05 15.04 1.59
C ILE A 217 -10.10 14.48 3.02
N LEU A 218 -8.97 14.53 3.74
CA LEU A 218 -8.89 14.06 5.11
C LEU A 218 -9.82 14.82 6.04
N GLN A 219 -9.83 16.15 5.97
CA GLN A 219 -10.73 16.99 6.78
C GLN A 219 -12.19 16.62 6.57
N ALA A 220 -12.60 16.41 5.31
CA ALA A 220 -13.96 15.97 4.99
C ALA A 220 -14.27 14.57 5.54
N ALA A 221 -13.31 13.63 5.51
CA ALA A 221 -13.46 12.30 6.07
C ALA A 221 -13.59 12.32 7.60
N LEU A 222 -12.75 13.08 8.29
CA LEU A 222 -12.79 13.23 9.75
C LEU A 222 -14.10 13.87 10.24
N ALA A 223 -14.69 14.77 9.47
CA ALA A 223 -15.97 15.40 9.80
C ALA A 223 -17.17 14.41 9.87
N SER A 224 -16.99 13.17 9.39
CA SER A 224 -18.04 12.13 9.44
C SER A 224 -18.15 11.42 10.81
N ASP A 225 -17.24 11.70 11.75
CA ASP A 225 -17.16 11.07 13.09
C ASP A 225 -17.11 9.53 13.05
N GLN A 226 -16.45 8.99 12.02
CA GLN A 226 -16.21 7.56 11.81
C GLN A 226 -14.72 7.33 11.57
N LEU A 227 -13.94 7.48 12.64
CA LEU A 227 -12.49 7.35 12.56
C LEU A 227 -12.07 5.91 12.28
N GLY A 228 -11.18 5.75 11.30
CA GLY A 228 -10.55 4.49 10.96
C GLY A 228 -9.03 4.58 10.82
N GLU A 229 -8.43 3.44 10.50
CA GLU A 229 -6.98 3.26 10.48
C GLU A 229 -6.30 4.20 9.46
N TYR A 230 -6.82 4.31 8.24
CA TYR A 230 -6.19 5.11 7.19
C TYR A 230 -6.37 6.61 7.41
N GLN A 231 -7.47 7.04 8.03
CA GLN A 231 -7.66 8.43 8.44
C GLN A 231 -6.63 8.84 9.50
N ALA A 232 -6.40 8.01 10.52
CA ALA A 232 -5.41 8.28 11.57
C ALA A 232 -3.99 8.33 10.98
N GLN A 233 -3.62 7.39 10.09
CA GLN A 233 -2.34 7.43 9.39
C GLN A 233 -2.20 8.68 8.50
N ALA A 234 -3.26 9.09 7.80
CA ALA A 234 -3.27 10.30 6.99
C ALA A 234 -3.11 11.57 7.82
N ALA A 235 -3.69 11.62 9.03
CA ALA A 235 -3.53 12.74 9.95
C ALA A 235 -2.07 12.91 10.39
N ILE A 236 -1.39 11.82 10.75
CA ILE A 236 0.05 11.83 11.06
C ILE A 236 0.85 12.33 9.83
N ALA A 237 0.52 11.84 8.63
CA ALA A 237 1.21 12.27 7.42
C ALA A 237 0.96 13.75 7.09
N ALA A 238 -0.24 14.26 7.37
CA ALA A 238 -0.61 15.67 7.19
C ALA A 238 0.19 16.58 8.13
N LEU A 239 0.33 16.24 9.41
CA LEU A 239 1.13 16.98 10.37
C LEU A 239 2.60 17.09 9.96
N HIS A 240 3.16 16.00 9.41
CA HIS A 240 4.50 16.06 8.83
C HIS A 240 4.57 16.93 7.58
N ALA A 241 3.51 16.99 6.78
CA ALA A 241 3.49 17.77 5.54
C ALA A 241 3.24 19.26 5.79
N ASP A 242 2.53 19.62 6.84
CA ASP A 242 2.22 20.98 7.22
C ASP A 242 3.42 21.70 7.88
N ALA A 243 4.22 20.98 8.65
CA ALA A 243 5.37 21.55 9.34
C ALA A 243 6.43 22.08 8.37
N PRO A 244 6.95 23.31 8.54
CA PRO A 244 8.03 23.85 7.70
C PRO A 244 9.35 23.08 7.83
N SER A 245 9.59 22.49 9.01
CA SER A 245 10.77 21.67 9.31
C SER A 245 10.44 20.56 10.30
N THR A 246 11.36 19.63 10.49
CA THR A 246 11.21 18.57 11.50
C THR A 246 11.17 19.13 12.92
N ALA A 247 11.89 20.22 13.16
CA ALA A 247 11.91 20.88 14.47
C ALA A 247 10.59 21.58 14.82
N GLU A 248 9.82 21.95 13.80
CA GLU A 248 8.51 22.62 13.94
C GLU A 248 7.32 21.63 13.80
N THR A 249 7.62 20.34 13.69
CA THR A 249 6.58 19.29 13.65
C THR A 249 5.87 19.22 15.00
N ASP A 250 4.53 19.20 14.99
CA ASP A 250 3.72 18.99 16.18
C ASP A 250 3.74 17.53 16.63
N TRP A 251 4.80 17.18 17.35
CA TRP A 251 5.01 15.83 17.84
C TRP A 251 4.00 15.40 18.90
N VAL A 252 3.47 16.35 19.67
CA VAL A 252 2.44 16.08 20.69
C VAL A 252 1.18 15.59 20.00
N GLN A 253 0.72 16.31 18.98
CA GLN A 253 -0.46 15.91 18.21
C GLN A 253 -0.22 14.58 17.42
N ILE A 254 1.02 14.34 16.95
CA ILE A 254 1.38 13.06 16.32
C ILE A 254 1.27 11.91 17.32
N VAL A 255 1.68 12.08 18.60
CA VAL A 255 1.50 11.05 19.63
C VAL A 255 0.03 10.74 19.86
N GLU A 256 -0.83 11.77 19.94
CA GLU A 256 -2.28 11.61 20.08
C GLU A 256 -2.88 10.76 18.92
N TRP A 257 -2.48 11.06 17.68
CA TRP A 257 -2.91 10.26 16.53
C TRP A 257 -2.37 8.83 16.54
N TYR A 258 -1.16 8.61 17.03
CA TYR A 258 -0.64 7.26 17.25
C TYR A 258 -1.40 6.52 18.34
N ASP A 259 -1.89 7.19 19.39
CA ASP A 259 -2.73 6.58 20.43
C ASP A 259 -4.07 6.11 19.84
N GLU A 260 -4.71 6.94 19.02
CA GLU A 260 -5.91 6.54 18.30
C GLU A 260 -5.66 5.37 17.33
N LEU A 261 -4.58 5.43 16.55
CA LEU A 261 -4.21 4.36 15.63
C LEU A 261 -3.90 3.06 16.37
N LEU A 262 -3.27 3.13 17.53
CA LEU A 262 -3.00 1.97 18.38
C LEU A 262 -4.29 1.36 18.93
N ARG A 263 -5.24 2.20 19.36
CA ARG A 263 -6.56 1.76 19.82
C ARG A 263 -7.33 1.02 18.72
N LEU A 264 -7.21 1.48 17.46
CA LEU A 264 -7.88 0.88 16.30
C LEU A 264 -7.25 -0.45 15.87
N THR A 265 -5.89 -0.55 15.94
CA THR A 265 -5.17 -1.65 15.29
C THR A 265 -4.54 -2.65 16.26
N GLY A 266 -4.21 -2.23 17.48
CA GLY A 266 -3.40 -3.02 18.41
C GLY A 266 -2.00 -3.36 17.91
N SER A 267 -1.54 -2.74 16.81
CA SER A 267 -0.35 -3.13 16.06
C SER A 267 0.95 -2.86 16.83
N PRO A 268 1.85 -3.83 16.97
CA PRO A 268 3.17 -3.62 17.57
C PRO A 268 4.05 -2.69 16.71
N VAL A 269 3.84 -2.62 15.38
CA VAL A 269 4.53 -1.68 14.50
C VAL A 269 4.08 -0.24 14.77
N VAL A 270 2.79 -0.02 15.01
CA VAL A 270 2.27 1.29 15.42
C VAL A 270 2.86 1.72 16.76
N ARG A 271 2.97 0.79 17.72
CA ARG A 271 3.61 1.05 19.02
C ARG A 271 5.09 1.42 18.87
N LEU A 272 5.80 0.76 17.96
CA LEU A 272 7.20 1.08 17.65
C LEU A 272 7.35 2.50 17.08
N ASN A 273 6.50 2.88 16.12
CA ASN A 273 6.52 4.20 15.52
C ASN A 273 6.09 5.30 16.52
N ARG A 274 5.11 4.99 17.38
CA ARG A 274 4.71 5.86 18.49
C ARG A 274 5.87 6.18 19.43
N ALA A 275 6.73 5.19 19.74
CA ALA A 275 7.89 5.41 20.61
C ALA A 275 8.87 6.43 20.03
N VAL A 276 9.00 6.53 18.70
CA VAL A 276 9.77 7.59 18.04
C VAL A 276 9.12 8.96 18.29
N ALA A 277 7.80 9.07 18.07
CA ALA A 277 7.07 10.31 18.29
C ALA A 277 7.14 10.78 19.76
N VAL A 278 7.00 9.86 20.73
CA VAL A 278 7.21 10.14 22.15
C VAL A 278 8.64 10.62 22.43
N GLY A 279 9.64 10.01 21.77
CA GLY A 279 11.03 10.42 21.87
C GLY A 279 11.30 11.84 21.36
N GLU A 280 10.54 12.28 20.36
CA GLU A 280 10.61 13.65 19.83
C GLU A 280 9.81 14.65 20.70
N ALA A 281 8.64 14.25 21.24
CA ALA A 281 7.78 15.09 22.04
C ALA A 281 8.30 15.28 23.47
N ASP A 282 8.62 14.16 24.15
CA ASP A 282 8.90 14.11 25.59
C ASP A 282 10.37 13.81 25.92
N GLY A 283 11.17 13.69 24.89
CA GLY A 283 12.60 13.38 24.98
C GLY A 283 12.93 11.89 24.83
N PRO A 284 14.19 11.60 24.43
CA PRO A 284 14.59 10.27 23.99
C PRO A 284 14.49 9.18 25.07
N ARG A 285 14.60 9.55 26.34
CA ARG A 285 14.42 8.59 27.46
C ARG A 285 12.98 8.11 27.57
N ALA A 286 11.99 9.00 27.35
CA ALA A 286 10.58 8.63 27.29
C ALA A 286 10.32 7.70 26.11
N GLY A 287 10.89 7.97 24.92
CA GLY A 287 10.83 7.09 23.77
C GLY A 287 11.42 5.70 24.04
N LEU A 288 12.59 5.62 24.69
CA LEU A 288 13.20 4.33 25.08
C LEU A 288 12.32 3.57 26.08
N ALA A 289 11.72 4.26 27.04
CA ALA A 289 10.78 3.63 27.99
C ALA A 289 9.56 3.07 27.26
N ALA A 290 9.05 3.75 26.23
CA ALA A 290 7.92 3.28 25.43
C ALA A 290 8.21 2.01 24.58
N LEU A 291 9.48 1.62 24.43
CA LEU A 291 9.90 0.39 23.76
C LEU A 291 9.95 -0.83 24.69
N ALA A 292 9.89 -0.66 26.02
CA ALA A 292 10.21 -1.70 27.01
C ALA A 292 9.38 -2.99 26.85
N ASP A 293 8.12 -2.86 26.44
CA ASP A 293 7.19 -3.99 26.28
C ASP A 293 7.16 -4.55 24.84
N LEU A 294 8.02 -4.07 23.96
CA LEU A 294 8.09 -4.54 22.57
C LEU A 294 9.13 -5.64 22.40
N HIS A 295 8.80 -6.64 21.57
CA HIS A 295 9.73 -7.73 21.28
C HIS A 295 10.89 -7.23 20.41
N PRO A 296 12.16 -7.54 20.78
CA PRO A 296 13.34 -7.06 20.04
C PRO A 296 13.44 -7.54 18.60
N ASP A 297 12.79 -8.67 18.26
CA ASP A 297 12.76 -9.21 16.89
C ASP A 297 11.79 -8.48 15.97
N LEU A 298 11.05 -7.49 16.49
CA LEU A 298 10.17 -6.69 15.66
C LEU A 298 10.99 -5.97 14.57
N PRO A 299 10.58 -6.03 13.30
CA PRO A 299 11.27 -5.33 12.22
C PRO A 299 11.51 -3.85 12.58
N ARG A 300 12.73 -3.38 12.36
CA ARG A 300 13.21 -2.02 12.68
C ARG A 300 13.33 -1.67 14.17
N TYR A 301 13.07 -2.60 15.09
CA TYR A 301 13.23 -2.32 16.53
C TYR A 301 14.65 -1.82 16.85
N ALA A 302 15.68 -2.52 16.37
CA ALA A 302 17.07 -2.14 16.60
C ALA A 302 17.38 -0.74 15.99
N ALA A 303 16.83 -0.41 14.82
CA ALA A 303 17.04 0.89 14.19
C ALA A 303 16.38 2.03 14.98
N VAL A 304 15.15 1.83 15.47
CA VAL A 304 14.44 2.81 16.32
C VAL A 304 15.17 2.99 17.66
N THR A 305 15.59 1.88 18.27
CA THR A 305 16.35 1.93 19.54
C THR A 305 17.68 2.67 19.34
N ALA A 306 18.39 2.42 18.22
CA ALA A 306 19.60 3.15 17.87
C ALA A 306 19.38 4.65 17.76
N TYR A 307 18.33 5.05 17.05
CA TYR A 307 17.94 6.46 16.91
C TYR A 307 17.71 7.14 18.26
N LEU A 308 16.94 6.49 19.15
CA LEU A 308 16.63 7.06 20.47
C LEU A 308 17.87 7.13 21.39
N HIS A 309 18.80 6.14 21.35
CA HIS A 309 20.06 6.19 22.05
C HIS A 309 20.95 7.34 21.53
N GLU A 310 21.01 7.52 20.21
CA GLU A 310 21.73 8.66 19.63
C GLU A 310 21.16 10.00 20.12
N ARG A 311 19.84 10.16 20.10
CA ARG A 311 19.16 11.36 20.63
C ARG A 311 19.41 11.57 22.12
N ALA A 312 19.61 10.49 22.88
CA ALA A 312 19.95 10.51 24.30
C ALA A 312 21.43 10.83 24.58
N GLY A 313 22.27 10.89 23.52
CA GLY A 313 23.71 11.12 23.64
C GLY A 313 24.53 9.83 23.91
N ASP A 314 23.90 8.66 23.94
CA ASP A 314 24.58 7.37 24.07
C ASP A 314 25.05 6.87 22.69
N LEU A 315 26.05 7.59 22.17
CA LEU A 315 26.57 7.37 20.83
C LEU A 315 27.21 5.99 20.65
N ALA A 316 27.83 5.43 21.70
CA ALA A 316 28.45 4.11 21.63
C ALA A 316 27.39 3.04 21.36
N ARG A 317 26.32 3.05 22.15
CA ARG A 317 25.21 2.11 22.01
C ARG A 317 24.44 2.30 20.70
N ALA A 318 24.23 3.55 20.28
CA ALA A 318 23.59 3.87 19.00
C ALA A 318 24.38 3.27 17.82
N ALA A 319 25.73 3.43 17.79
CA ALA A 319 26.55 2.91 16.70
C ALA A 319 26.54 1.38 16.61
N GLU A 320 26.47 0.67 17.74
CA GLU A 320 26.31 -0.79 17.78
C GLU A 320 24.97 -1.21 17.19
N LEU A 321 23.88 -0.59 17.67
CA LEU A 321 22.50 -0.92 17.26
C LEU A 321 22.24 -0.60 15.79
N TYR A 322 22.77 0.51 15.24
CA TYR A 322 22.68 0.77 13.79
C TYR A 322 23.41 -0.31 12.97
N ALA A 323 24.59 -0.76 13.43
CA ALA A 323 25.30 -1.84 12.77
C ALA A 323 24.53 -3.17 12.84
N ASP A 324 23.89 -3.45 13.97
CA ASP A 324 23.03 -4.63 14.13
C ASP A 324 21.79 -4.55 13.21
N ALA A 325 21.10 -3.42 13.20
CA ALA A 325 19.95 -3.19 12.33
C ALA A 325 20.30 -3.33 10.84
N SER A 326 21.52 -2.92 10.44
CA SER A 326 21.96 -3.04 9.05
C SER A 326 22.07 -4.50 8.57
N ARG A 327 22.35 -5.45 9.48
CA ARG A 327 22.43 -6.88 9.14
C ARG A 327 21.09 -7.54 8.89
N THR A 328 20.02 -6.99 9.47
CA THR A 328 18.66 -7.52 9.37
C THR A 328 17.74 -6.70 8.43
N ALA A 329 18.29 -5.62 7.86
CA ALA A 329 17.54 -4.76 6.93
C ALA A 329 17.08 -5.51 5.68
N VAL A 330 15.80 -5.36 5.34
CA VAL A 330 15.15 -6.09 4.24
C VAL A 330 15.54 -5.54 2.86
N SER A 331 15.77 -4.23 2.75
CA SER A 331 16.11 -3.57 1.49
C SER A 331 17.54 -3.04 1.46
N VAL A 332 18.14 -3.02 0.25
CA VAL A 332 19.49 -2.47 0.05
C VAL A 332 19.57 -0.99 0.45
N PRO A 333 18.64 -0.10 0.05
CA PRO A 333 18.68 1.30 0.45
C PRO A 333 18.61 1.52 1.97
N GLU A 334 17.82 0.71 2.69
CA GLU A 334 17.71 0.77 4.15
C GLU A 334 19.00 0.30 4.81
N ARG A 335 19.57 -0.82 4.35
CA ARG A 335 20.86 -1.34 4.84
C ARG A 335 21.97 -0.32 4.67
N ASP A 336 22.08 0.27 3.48
CA ASP A 336 23.11 1.25 3.17
C ASP A 336 22.94 2.54 3.99
N HIS A 337 21.71 2.91 4.29
CA HIS A 337 21.43 4.02 5.22
C HIS A 337 21.92 3.70 6.62
N LEU A 338 21.56 2.55 7.17
CA LEU A 338 21.95 2.15 8.53
C LEU A 338 23.47 1.99 8.68
N ILE A 339 24.17 1.49 7.66
CA ILE A 339 25.65 1.43 7.64
C ILE A 339 26.24 2.83 7.73
N ARG A 340 25.70 3.80 6.99
CA ARG A 340 26.16 5.20 7.02
C ARG A 340 25.90 5.84 8.37
N GLU A 341 24.74 5.61 8.98
CA GLU A 341 24.44 6.11 10.32
C GLU A 341 25.41 5.54 11.37
N ALA A 342 25.68 4.23 11.35
CA ALA A 342 26.65 3.61 12.23
C ALA A 342 28.05 4.22 12.05
N ALA A 343 28.47 4.50 10.83
CA ALA A 343 29.77 5.14 10.55
C ALA A 343 29.81 6.59 11.01
N ARG A 344 28.74 7.36 10.77
CA ARG A 344 28.61 8.76 11.19
C ARG A 344 28.71 8.90 12.71
N VAL A 345 27.96 8.09 13.45
CA VAL A 345 27.97 8.09 14.93
C VAL A 345 29.32 7.67 15.49
N ARG A 346 30.00 6.65 14.90
CA ARG A 346 31.36 6.29 15.30
C ARG A 346 32.38 7.40 15.07
N GLN A 347 32.20 8.20 14.01
CA GLN A 347 33.08 9.34 13.77
C GLN A 347 32.88 10.44 14.81
N GLN A 348 31.66 10.64 15.31
CA GLN A 348 31.38 11.58 16.41
C GLN A 348 32.04 11.15 17.72
N LEU A 349 32.06 9.84 18.03
CA LEU A 349 32.72 9.29 19.22
C LEU A 349 34.24 9.49 19.24
N ARG A 350 34.88 9.72 18.10
CA ARG A 350 36.34 9.91 17.99
C ARG A 350 36.77 11.37 18.08
N ARG A 351 35.81 12.29 18.10
CA ARG A 351 36.05 13.74 18.23
C ARG A 351 35.95 14.20 19.66
#